data_91bda83d5eeed3c53dd4f7ff181b1e5e
#
_entry.id   91bda83d5eeed3c53dd4f7ff181b1e5e
#
_cell.length_a   1.000
_cell.length_b   1.000
_cell.length_c   1.000
_cell.angle_alpha   90.00
_cell.angle_beta   90.00
_cell.angle_gamma   90.00
#
_symmetry.space_group_name_H-M   'P 1'
#
loop_
_entity.id
_entity.type
_entity.pdbx_description
1 polymer ?
#
loop_
_entity_poly.entity_id
_entity_poly.type
_entity_poly.pdbx_seq_one_letter_code
_entity_poly.pdbx_strand_id
1 'polypeptide(L)'
;MIKLTQTKKYATLLFGMLLILIVSAAKAQTESDDHTKSPYFVVLSEKGETESLPLKSTKASVNITGVIADVTITQEYKNEGNSPIEAIYTFPASSNAAIYAMEIMGGTRKLTARIEEKTNGRQQYETAKSAGKRTSLLEQQRPNVFQMNVANIMPGDQI
;
A
#
# COMPACT_ATOMS: atom_id res chain seq x y z
N MET A 1 -12.77 -56.94 -39.58
CA MET A 1 -12.35 -56.89 -38.18
C MET A 1 -11.28 -55.82 -37.85
N ILE A 2 -10.87 -54.97 -38.81
CA ILE A 2 -9.73 -54.02 -38.66
C ILE A 2 -10.17 -52.60 -38.26
N LYS A 3 -11.44 -52.19 -38.42
CA LYS A 3 -11.90 -50.82 -38.14
C LYS A 3 -12.09 -50.49 -36.65
N LEU A 4 -12.35 -51.48 -35.78
CA LEU A 4 -12.64 -51.22 -34.37
C LEU A 4 -11.41 -50.92 -33.53
N THR A 5 -10.23 -51.36 -33.95
CA THR A 5 -8.95 -51.17 -33.25
C THR A 5 -8.38 -49.79 -33.53
N GLN A 6 -8.68 -49.17 -34.67
CA GLN A 6 -8.22 -47.82 -35.01
C GLN A 6 -8.99 -46.76 -34.25
N THR A 7 -10.31 -46.90 -34.10
CA THR A 7 -11.15 -45.95 -33.33
C THR A 7 -10.76 -45.88 -31.87
N LYS A 8 -10.36 -47.01 -31.22
CA LYS A 8 -9.88 -47.01 -29.85
C LYS A 8 -8.53 -46.26 -29.68
N LYS A 9 -7.64 -46.37 -30.66
CA LYS A 9 -6.35 -45.63 -30.64
C LYS A 9 -6.54 -44.12 -30.74
N TYR A 10 -7.45 -43.66 -31.58
CA TYR A 10 -7.76 -42.22 -31.68
C TYR A 10 -8.50 -41.70 -30.48
N ALA A 11 -9.39 -42.49 -29.85
CA ALA A 11 -10.09 -42.11 -28.65
C ALA A 11 -9.12 -41.95 -27.43
N THR A 12 -8.14 -42.82 -27.28
CA THR A 12 -7.10 -42.69 -26.24
C THR A 12 -6.16 -41.51 -26.48
N LEU A 13 -5.80 -41.23 -27.74
CA LEU A 13 -5.01 -40.04 -28.09
C LEU A 13 -5.76 -38.73 -27.85
N LEU A 14 -7.04 -38.66 -28.19
CA LEU A 14 -7.92 -37.53 -27.93
C LEU A 14 -8.12 -37.29 -26.43
N PHE A 15 -8.31 -38.34 -25.66
CA PHE A 15 -8.44 -38.26 -24.22
C PHE A 15 -7.15 -37.81 -23.53
N GLY A 16 -5.99 -38.29 -23.98
CA GLY A 16 -4.68 -37.84 -23.50
C GLY A 16 -4.41 -36.35 -23.84
N MET A 17 -4.78 -35.89 -25.02
CA MET A 17 -4.64 -34.49 -25.44
C MET A 17 -5.58 -33.56 -24.68
N LEU A 18 -6.80 -34.01 -24.34
CA LEU A 18 -7.76 -33.28 -23.49
C LEU A 18 -7.25 -33.15 -22.06
N LEU A 19 -6.61 -34.19 -21.51
CA LEU A 19 -6.02 -34.15 -20.18
C LEU A 19 -4.86 -33.15 -20.08
N ILE A 20 -4.03 -33.07 -21.11
CA ILE A 20 -2.92 -32.11 -21.17
C ILE A 20 -3.43 -30.67 -21.24
N LEU A 21 -4.53 -30.40 -21.96
CA LEU A 21 -5.17 -29.09 -22.03
C LEU A 21 -5.73 -28.63 -20.68
N ILE A 22 -6.28 -29.53 -19.88
CA ILE A 22 -6.82 -29.23 -18.53
C ILE A 22 -5.69 -28.87 -17.56
N VAL A 23 -4.54 -29.53 -17.64
CA VAL A 23 -3.38 -29.24 -16.77
C VAL A 23 -2.75 -27.89 -17.13
N SER A 24 -2.84 -27.45 -18.38
CA SER A 24 -2.32 -26.13 -18.80
C SER A 24 -3.19 -24.97 -18.33
N ALA A 25 -4.50 -25.18 -18.13
CA ALA A 25 -5.40 -24.16 -17.61
C ALA A 25 -5.23 -23.90 -16.09
N ALA A 26 -4.67 -24.85 -15.36
CA ALA A 26 -4.48 -24.71 -13.90
C ALA A 26 -3.30 -23.81 -13.49
N LYS A 27 -2.47 -23.32 -14.43
CA LYS A 27 -1.34 -22.43 -14.15
C LYS A 27 -1.63 -20.94 -14.38
N ALA A 28 -2.85 -20.56 -14.65
CA ALA A 28 -3.23 -19.16 -14.90
C ALA A 28 -3.85 -18.47 -13.67
N GLN A 29 -3.59 -18.94 -12.46
CA GLN A 29 -3.72 -18.09 -11.30
C GLN A 29 -2.43 -17.30 -11.14
N THR A 30 -2.36 -16.17 -11.83
CA THR A 30 -1.46 -15.09 -11.46
C THR A 30 -1.88 -14.68 -10.05
N GLU A 31 -1.12 -15.07 -9.03
CA GLU A 31 -1.17 -14.34 -7.77
C GLU A 31 -0.93 -12.88 -8.14
N SER A 32 -1.98 -12.08 -8.05
CA SER A 32 -1.79 -10.64 -8.01
C SER A 32 -0.91 -10.41 -6.79
N ASP A 33 0.29 -9.97 -7.04
CA ASP A 33 1.24 -9.58 -6.00
C ASP A 33 0.57 -8.44 -5.25
N ASP A 34 -0.14 -8.80 -4.19
CA ASP A 34 -0.90 -7.87 -3.37
C ASP A 34 0.09 -7.17 -2.44
N HIS A 35 0.81 -6.19 -3.00
CA HIS A 35 1.71 -5.28 -2.28
C HIS A 35 0.99 -4.50 -1.18
N THR A 36 -0.33 -4.66 -1.03
CA THR A 36 -1.14 -3.97 -0.04
C THR A 36 -1.07 -4.58 1.37
N LYS A 37 -0.25 -5.63 1.58
CA LYS A 37 -0.17 -6.30 2.89
C LYS A 37 0.68 -5.57 3.92
N SER A 38 1.54 -4.64 3.49
CA SER A 38 2.42 -3.88 4.39
C SER A 38 2.33 -2.39 4.10
N PRO A 39 2.40 -1.53 5.12
CA PRO A 39 2.51 -0.10 4.92
C PRO A 39 3.82 0.25 4.20
N TYR A 40 3.76 1.23 3.31
CA TYR A 40 4.94 1.70 2.58
C TYR A 40 4.83 3.18 2.19
N PHE A 41 5.96 3.84 2.04
CA PHE A 41 6.08 5.16 1.43
C PHE A 41 6.55 5.07 -0.02
N VAL A 42 5.95 5.89 -0.87
CA VAL A 42 6.36 6.13 -2.25
C VAL A 42 6.74 7.60 -2.39
N VAL A 43 7.94 7.87 -2.85
CA VAL A 43 8.40 9.23 -3.15
C VAL A 43 7.87 9.63 -4.53
N LEU A 44 7.27 10.81 -4.62
CA LEU A 44 6.85 11.41 -5.88
C LEU A 44 8.06 12.12 -6.50
N SER A 45 8.65 11.51 -7.51
CA SER A 45 9.72 12.12 -8.30
C SER A 45 9.15 12.83 -9.53
N GLU A 46 9.66 14.01 -9.87
CA GLU A 46 9.32 14.72 -11.12
C GLU A 46 9.67 13.91 -12.38
N LYS A 47 10.56 12.93 -12.27
CA LYS A 47 10.96 12.03 -13.37
C LYS A 47 10.08 10.79 -13.52
N GLY A 48 9.03 10.64 -12.69
CA GLY A 48 8.11 9.49 -12.73
C GLY A 48 8.70 8.19 -12.20
N GLU A 49 9.93 8.20 -11.69
CA GLU A 49 10.50 7.07 -10.97
C GLU A 49 9.99 7.09 -9.54
N THR A 50 9.35 6.01 -9.11
CA THR A 50 8.90 5.84 -7.73
C THR A 50 10.02 5.21 -6.92
N GLU A 51 10.67 6.00 -6.08
CA GLU A 51 11.59 5.49 -5.08
C GLU A 51 10.84 5.22 -3.77
N SER A 52 11.18 4.15 -3.09
CA SER A 52 10.65 3.90 -1.75
C SER A 52 11.47 4.66 -0.72
N LEU A 53 10.81 5.36 0.19
CA LEU A 53 11.49 5.99 1.31
C LEU A 53 12.00 4.90 2.27
N PRO A 54 13.28 4.90 2.67
CA PRO A 54 13.84 3.84 3.53
C PRO A 54 13.14 3.77 4.89
N LEU A 55 12.53 2.63 5.18
CA LEU A 55 11.98 2.31 6.50
C LEU A 55 13.14 1.96 7.45
N LYS A 56 13.25 2.68 8.56
CA LYS A 56 14.29 2.47 9.57
C LYS A 56 13.83 1.57 10.70
N SER A 57 12.61 1.79 11.17
CA SER A 57 12.05 0.97 12.24
C SER A 57 10.54 0.86 12.16
N THR A 58 9.99 -0.21 12.71
CA THR A 58 8.57 -0.40 12.95
C THR A 58 8.35 -0.93 14.37
N LYS A 59 7.48 -0.27 15.11
CA LYS A 59 7.03 -0.70 16.43
C LYS A 59 5.51 -0.81 16.43
N ALA A 60 4.99 -1.93 16.86
CA ALA A 60 3.57 -2.14 17.08
C ALA A 60 3.29 -2.36 18.57
N SER A 61 2.28 -1.66 19.09
CA SER A 61 1.72 -1.87 20.42
C SER A 61 0.27 -2.26 20.28
N VAL A 62 -0.12 -3.37 20.87
CA VAL A 62 -1.48 -3.93 20.75
C VAL A 62 -2.05 -4.13 22.13
N ASN A 63 -3.22 -3.54 22.39
CA ASN A 63 -3.99 -3.74 23.60
C ASN A 63 -5.34 -4.37 23.24
N ILE A 64 -5.62 -5.55 23.79
CA ILE A 64 -6.84 -6.31 23.48
C ILE A 64 -7.74 -6.32 24.72
N THR A 65 -8.97 -5.85 24.54
CA THR A 65 -9.99 -5.85 25.58
C THR A 65 -11.26 -6.47 25.02
N GLY A 66 -11.55 -7.69 25.45
CA GLY A 66 -12.66 -8.48 24.92
C GLY A 66 -12.48 -8.76 23.43
N VAL A 67 -13.37 -8.21 22.59
CA VAL A 67 -13.36 -8.38 21.13
C VAL A 67 -12.73 -7.18 20.39
N ILE A 68 -12.22 -6.19 21.14
CA ILE A 68 -11.64 -4.98 20.57
C ILE A 68 -10.12 -5.04 20.72
N ALA A 69 -9.41 -4.78 19.63
CA ALA A 69 -7.98 -4.57 19.61
C ALA A 69 -7.69 -3.09 19.31
N ASP A 70 -7.00 -2.43 20.24
CA ASP A 70 -6.43 -1.10 20.04
C ASP A 70 -4.97 -1.25 19.62
N VAL A 71 -4.65 -0.76 18.42
CA VAL A 71 -3.35 -0.98 17.76
C VAL A 71 -2.70 0.35 17.46
N THR A 72 -1.52 0.58 18.03
CA THR A 72 -0.66 1.70 17.69
C THR A 72 0.54 1.20 16.88
N ILE A 73 0.70 1.73 15.67
CA ILE A 73 1.85 1.43 14.81
C ILE A 73 2.70 2.71 14.71
N THR A 74 3.97 2.59 15.09
CA THR A 74 4.95 3.65 14.91
C THR A 74 5.98 3.18 13.88
N GLN A 75 6.16 3.97 12.83
CA GLN A 75 7.14 3.70 11.79
C GLN A 75 8.05 4.91 11.62
N GLU A 76 9.30 4.64 11.35
CA GLU A 76 10.34 5.64 11.22
C GLU A 76 10.96 5.56 9.83
N TYR A 77 10.98 6.69 9.14
CA TYR A 77 11.54 6.84 7.80
C TYR A 77 12.53 8.00 7.77
N LYS A 78 13.46 8.00 6.83
CA LYS A 78 14.44 9.05 6.69
C LYS A 78 14.61 9.45 5.22
N ASN A 79 14.61 10.76 4.96
CA ASN A 79 15.04 11.28 3.67
C ASN A 79 16.58 11.29 3.64
N GLU A 80 17.18 10.31 2.95
CA GLU A 80 18.63 10.19 2.75
C GLU A 80 19.11 10.90 1.47
N GLY A 81 18.19 11.53 0.73
CA GLY A 81 18.51 12.31 -0.47
C GLY A 81 19.03 13.72 -0.16
N ASN A 82 19.30 14.47 -1.24
CA ASN A 82 19.86 15.81 -1.17
C ASN A 82 18.83 16.92 -1.47
N SER A 83 17.57 16.55 -1.71
CA SER A 83 16.48 17.49 -2.02
C SER A 83 15.25 17.23 -1.17
N PRO A 84 14.40 18.26 -0.94
CA PRO A 84 13.08 18.06 -0.35
C PRO A 84 12.25 17.11 -1.20
N ILE A 85 11.51 16.24 -0.55
CA ILE A 85 10.64 15.28 -1.22
C ILE A 85 9.18 15.40 -0.76
N GLU A 86 8.28 14.95 -1.61
CA GLU A 86 6.91 14.63 -1.28
C GLU A 86 6.73 13.11 -1.36
N ALA A 87 6.05 12.54 -0.40
CA ALA A 87 5.85 11.10 -0.34
C ALA A 87 4.42 10.74 0.00
N ILE A 88 3.95 9.62 -0.55
CA ILE A 88 2.65 9.04 -0.25
C ILE A 88 2.87 7.82 0.63
N TYR A 89 2.36 7.89 1.85
CA TYR A 89 2.26 6.73 2.73
C TYR A 89 0.96 5.99 2.47
N THR A 90 1.07 4.74 2.08
CA THR A 90 -0.09 3.87 1.85
C THR A 90 -0.10 2.78 2.91
N PHE A 91 -1.22 2.61 3.58
CA PHE A 91 -1.36 1.52 4.54
C PHE A 91 -2.72 0.83 4.41
N PRO A 92 -2.70 -0.50 4.38
CA PRO A 92 -3.91 -1.30 4.45
C PRO A 92 -4.37 -1.42 5.90
N ALA A 93 -5.66 -1.32 6.12
CA ALA A 93 -6.28 -1.63 7.40
C ALA A 93 -7.32 -2.73 7.20
N SER A 94 -7.77 -3.38 8.27
CA SER A 94 -8.91 -4.28 8.20
C SER A 94 -10.17 -3.50 7.78
N SER A 95 -11.09 -4.13 7.06
CA SER A 95 -12.39 -3.55 6.75
C SER A 95 -13.20 -3.20 8.00
N ASN A 96 -12.87 -3.82 9.14
CA ASN A 96 -13.49 -3.59 10.45
C ASN A 96 -12.68 -2.62 11.33
N ALA A 97 -11.59 -2.03 10.80
CA ALA A 97 -10.76 -1.10 11.53
C ALA A 97 -11.24 0.34 11.31
N ALA A 98 -11.21 1.13 12.38
CA ALA A 98 -11.37 2.56 12.34
C ALA A 98 -10.04 3.24 12.72
N ILE A 99 -9.61 4.20 11.91
CA ILE A 99 -8.46 5.03 12.21
C ILE A 99 -8.99 6.28 12.92
N TYR A 100 -8.62 6.44 14.18
CA TYR A 100 -9.12 7.52 15.01
C TYR A 100 -8.04 8.52 15.44
N ALA A 101 -6.77 8.17 15.25
CA ALA A 101 -5.64 9.04 15.55
C ALA A 101 -4.52 8.83 14.52
N MET A 102 -3.86 9.91 14.15
CA MET A 102 -2.65 9.88 13.32
C MET A 102 -1.76 11.05 13.74
N GLU A 103 -0.49 10.78 13.90
CA GLU A 103 0.52 11.75 14.26
C GLU A 103 1.76 11.58 13.37
N ILE A 104 2.36 12.69 12.98
CA ILE A 104 3.63 12.69 12.25
C ILE A 104 4.61 13.51 13.10
N MET A 105 5.75 12.91 13.37
CA MET A 105 6.89 13.58 13.99
C MET A 105 7.90 13.94 12.90
N GLY A 106 8.38 15.15 12.90
CA GLY A 106 9.41 15.58 11.95
C GLY A 106 10.41 16.48 12.67
N GLY A 107 11.54 15.95 13.06
CA GLY A 107 12.46 16.63 13.96
C GLY A 107 11.78 16.96 15.30
N THR A 108 11.74 18.23 15.66
CA THR A 108 11.09 18.69 16.91
C THR A 108 9.59 19.02 16.74
N ARG A 109 9.05 18.86 15.54
CA ARG A 109 7.66 19.22 15.22
C ARG A 109 6.77 18.00 15.24
N LYS A 110 5.62 18.14 15.88
CA LYS A 110 4.53 17.15 15.88
C LYS A 110 3.36 17.71 15.10
N LEU A 111 2.87 16.95 14.13
CA LEU A 111 1.63 17.20 13.42
C LEU A 111 0.60 16.18 13.91
N THR A 112 -0.53 16.67 14.37
CA THR A 112 -1.67 15.82 14.75
C THR A 112 -2.76 16.00 13.72
N ALA A 113 -3.30 14.89 13.21
CA ALA A 113 -4.36 14.91 12.22
C ALA A 113 -5.65 15.52 12.82
N ARG A 114 -6.34 16.28 11.98
CA ARG A 114 -7.70 16.76 12.21
C ARG A 114 -8.64 16.10 11.23
N ILE A 115 -9.85 15.79 11.66
CA ILE A 115 -10.92 15.34 10.77
C ILE A 115 -11.53 16.59 10.16
N GLU A 116 -11.45 16.71 8.84
CA GLU A 116 -11.98 17.82 8.06
C GLU A 116 -12.83 17.29 6.91
N GLU A 117 -13.70 18.11 6.38
CA GLU A 117 -14.36 17.84 5.12
C GLU A 117 -13.31 17.70 4.00
N LYS A 118 -13.48 16.73 3.11
CA LYS A 118 -12.49 16.35 2.08
C LYS A 118 -11.99 17.56 1.27
N THR A 119 -12.90 18.42 0.82
CA THR A 119 -12.57 19.61 0.01
C THR A 119 -11.73 20.62 0.80
N ASN A 120 -12.13 20.91 2.04
CA ASN A 120 -11.44 21.84 2.92
C ASN A 120 -10.06 21.31 3.31
N GLY A 121 -9.96 20.02 3.66
CA GLY A 121 -8.70 19.38 3.99
C GLY A 121 -7.70 19.45 2.84
N ARG A 122 -8.14 19.17 1.61
CA ARG A 122 -7.29 19.26 0.42
C ARG A 122 -6.82 20.67 0.13
N GLN A 123 -7.70 21.68 0.23
CA GLN A 123 -7.33 23.08 0.03
C GLN A 123 -6.31 23.56 1.07
N GLN A 124 -6.48 23.19 2.34
CA GLN A 124 -5.52 23.52 3.40
C GLN A 124 -4.16 22.87 3.16
N TYR A 125 -4.15 21.60 2.71
CA TYR A 125 -2.94 20.87 2.36
C TYR A 125 -2.17 21.58 1.24
N GLU A 126 -2.81 21.88 0.12
CA GLU A 126 -2.15 22.53 -1.03
C GLU A 126 -1.63 23.94 -0.67
N THR A 127 -2.38 24.71 0.12
CA THR A 127 -1.94 26.02 0.58
C THR A 127 -0.69 25.92 1.47
N ALA A 128 -0.67 24.99 2.41
CA ALA A 128 0.48 24.80 3.30
C ALA A 128 1.69 24.26 2.55
N LYS A 129 1.48 23.34 1.60
CA LYS A 129 2.53 22.78 0.73
C LYS A 129 3.19 23.87 -0.10
N SER A 130 2.40 24.72 -0.77
CA SER A 130 2.91 25.84 -1.60
C SER A 130 3.68 26.88 -0.77
N ALA A 131 3.31 27.03 0.51
CA ALA A 131 4.02 27.91 1.45
C ALA A 131 5.30 27.26 2.02
N GLY A 132 5.73 26.09 1.52
CA GLY A 132 6.91 25.36 1.99
C GLY A 132 6.76 24.78 3.40
N LYS A 133 5.53 24.72 3.93
CA LYS A 133 5.29 24.15 5.26
C LYS A 133 5.19 22.62 5.15
N ARG A 134 5.74 21.91 6.14
CA ARG A 134 5.46 20.46 6.29
C ARG A 134 3.98 20.29 6.60
N THR A 135 3.32 19.50 5.81
CA THR A 135 1.90 19.20 5.94
C THR A 135 1.60 17.80 5.48
N SER A 136 0.48 17.24 5.90
CA SER A 136 0.00 15.95 5.44
C SER A 136 -1.52 15.94 5.30
N LEU A 137 -2.00 15.09 4.41
CA LEU A 137 -3.41 14.86 4.17
C LEU A 137 -3.67 13.36 4.11
N LEU A 138 -4.49 12.85 5.03
CA LEU A 138 -4.94 11.46 5.03
C LEU A 138 -6.27 11.34 4.31
N GLU A 139 -6.34 10.46 3.34
CA GLU A 139 -7.56 10.17 2.60
C GLU A 139 -7.80 8.66 2.50
N GLN A 140 -9.05 8.25 2.61
CA GLN A 140 -9.43 6.88 2.27
C GLN A 140 -9.65 6.79 0.77
N GLN A 141 -8.82 6.02 0.07
CA GLN A 141 -8.90 5.86 -1.40
C GLN A 141 -9.92 4.81 -1.81
N ARG A 142 -10.04 3.76 -1.03
CA ARG A 142 -11.00 2.66 -1.19
C ARG A 142 -11.22 1.99 0.17
N PRO A 143 -12.25 1.18 0.36
CA PRO A 143 -12.45 0.45 1.61
C PRO A 143 -11.12 -0.22 2.03
N ASN A 144 -10.75 -0.05 3.28
CA ASN A 144 -9.55 -0.61 3.92
C ASN A 144 -8.17 -0.19 3.36
N VAL A 145 -8.09 0.80 2.46
CA VAL A 145 -6.80 1.36 2.00
C VAL A 145 -6.79 2.87 2.24
N PHE A 146 -5.84 3.31 3.03
CA PHE A 146 -5.65 4.71 3.38
C PHE A 146 -4.37 5.22 2.75
N GLN A 147 -4.41 6.46 2.27
CA GLN A 147 -3.24 7.14 1.74
C GLN A 147 -3.05 8.46 2.46
N MET A 148 -1.82 8.74 2.81
CA MET A 148 -1.40 9.97 3.45
C MET A 148 -0.33 10.64 2.61
N ASN A 149 -0.63 11.83 2.12
CA ASN A 149 0.35 12.66 1.45
C ASN A 149 1.14 13.45 2.50
N VAL A 150 2.46 13.39 2.43
CA VAL A 150 3.37 14.15 3.29
C VAL A 150 4.27 14.99 2.41
N ALA A 151 4.18 16.31 2.54
CA ALA A 151 4.95 17.25 1.75
C ALA A 151 6.11 17.85 2.55
N ASN A 152 7.11 18.34 1.80
CA ASN A 152 8.27 19.07 2.34
C ASN A 152 9.06 18.30 3.40
N ILE A 153 9.40 17.05 3.09
CA ILE A 153 10.34 16.23 3.86
C ILE A 153 11.74 16.65 3.43
N MET A 154 12.46 17.37 4.28
CA MET A 154 13.78 17.93 3.96
C MET A 154 14.87 16.85 3.96
N PRO A 155 16.01 17.08 3.28
CA PRO A 155 17.18 16.23 3.39
C PRO A 155 17.61 16.01 4.85
N GLY A 156 17.84 14.75 5.22
CA GLY A 156 18.20 14.35 6.57
C GLY A 156 17.03 14.28 7.57
N ASP A 157 15.84 14.72 7.19
CA ASP A 157 14.66 14.60 8.05
C ASP A 157 14.31 13.14 8.34
N GLN A 158 13.99 12.91 9.60
CA GLN A 158 13.44 11.70 10.13
C GLN A 158 11.98 11.94 10.49
N ILE A 159 11.10 11.12 9.96
CA ILE A 159 9.66 11.18 10.14
C ILE A 159 9.12 9.84 10.60
#